data_54f8e062cddbe7b96ead14350221c94e
#
_entry.id   54f8e062cddbe7b96ead14350221c94e
#
_cell.length_a   1.000
_cell.length_b   1.000
_cell.length_c   1.000
_cell.angle_alpha   90.00
_cell.angle_beta   90.00
_cell.angle_gamma   90.00
#
_symmetry.space_group_name_H-M   'P 1'
#
loop_
_entity.id
_entity.type
_entity.pdbx_description
1 polymer ?
#
loop_
_entity_poly.entity_id
_entity_poly.type
_entity_poly.pdbx_seq_one_letter_code
_entity_poly.pdbx_strand_id
1 'polypeptide(L)'
;MRKKIFYITSLLIALLLCSCSNDEYRNVIPSDATAVLSIDLASMAEKSDFAHSSIKKMLDANKSLVVAGDEQDDVENIFSNPAEMGLDFTSPVYAFWQADQHIGVVFKVSDVDDVEDFVDLLHDLNFASRPKERDGVTECKLFGDILCMYDDHASLLYVNGTMSSNDADRKLAAKLMKQGADESFVNTDAFAKMEADAADIAYYASDAILKDADKASLSPVSQFGLQPKGTGMAGRISFDDGRIVMRNSVLPLTEAASKEISEMEKHLRPIEGRYLKMDCSQAPVWACMGVDGKWLVDNVLKQNKAAKEYLFMLERCVDIEQMLRAVDGDMAVSVNPTADGAQPSISLLAHVKDTKFLDDVDYWQQSMKDYGFSMNKLSGDDYQIKLDGGKSLFWGVSDSDLYISTEGKPDWSGGNISLDAADARECVVFVLVDWQKFVGTFTYTPPLWLASIDKVVVKMKSATELTVEVVTADKNENVLKTLIK
;
A
#
# COMPACT_ATOMS: atom_id res chain seq x y z
N MET A 1 54.57 -7.34 -14.38
CA MET A 1 53.37 -6.60 -14.00
C MET A 1 52.09 -7.20 -14.62
N ARG A 2 51.96 -7.44 -15.92
CA ARG A 2 50.76 -7.97 -16.59
C ARG A 2 50.23 -9.31 -16.01
N LYS A 3 51.12 -10.28 -15.66
CA LYS A 3 50.69 -11.55 -15.06
C LYS A 3 50.11 -11.41 -13.64
N LYS A 4 50.59 -10.48 -12.83
CA LYS A 4 50.02 -10.23 -11.47
C LYS A 4 48.64 -9.56 -11.54
N ILE A 5 48.42 -8.66 -12.50
CA ILE A 5 47.13 -8.03 -12.75
C ILE A 5 46.11 -9.09 -13.20
N PHE A 6 46.51 -10.02 -14.07
CA PHE A 6 45.62 -11.11 -14.52
C PHE A 6 45.21 -12.04 -13.37
N TYR A 7 46.11 -12.39 -12.45
CA TYR A 7 45.76 -13.21 -11.28
C TYR A 7 44.86 -12.45 -10.29
N ILE A 8 45.05 -11.15 -10.09
CA ILE A 8 44.22 -10.32 -9.24
C ILE A 8 42.83 -10.15 -9.87
N THR A 9 42.74 -9.94 -11.20
CA THR A 9 41.44 -9.85 -11.90
C THR A 9 40.71 -11.19 -11.91
N SER A 10 41.42 -12.32 -12.10
CA SER A 10 40.82 -13.65 -12.02
C SER A 10 40.39 -14.01 -10.60
N LEU A 11 41.09 -13.57 -9.57
CA LEU A 11 40.73 -13.75 -8.18
C LEU A 11 39.50 -12.88 -7.80
N LEU A 12 39.44 -11.63 -8.30
CA LEU A 12 38.27 -10.76 -8.14
C LEU A 12 37.05 -11.30 -8.89
N ILE A 13 37.22 -11.84 -10.11
CA ILE A 13 36.13 -12.49 -10.85
C ILE A 13 35.70 -13.79 -10.16
N ALA A 14 36.63 -14.57 -9.61
CA ALA A 14 36.29 -15.76 -8.81
C ALA A 14 35.57 -15.40 -7.50
N LEU A 15 35.97 -14.30 -6.84
CA LEU A 15 35.24 -13.76 -5.67
C LEU A 15 33.88 -13.20 -6.02
N LEU A 16 33.68 -12.65 -7.22
CA LEU A 16 32.38 -12.21 -7.72
C LEU A 16 31.50 -13.39 -8.17
N LEU A 17 32.11 -14.52 -8.56
CA LEU A 17 31.39 -15.76 -8.87
C LEU A 17 31.13 -16.62 -7.63
N CYS A 18 31.82 -16.41 -6.52
CA CYS A 18 31.55 -17.00 -5.20
C CYS A 18 30.56 -16.18 -4.36
N SER A 19 30.09 -15.05 -4.84
CA SER A 19 28.87 -14.38 -4.35
C SER A 19 27.63 -15.00 -5.02
N CYS A 20 27.54 -16.32 -5.07
CA CYS A 20 26.26 -17.00 -5.00
C CYS A 20 25.73 -16.72 -3.59
N SER A 21 24.99 -15.64 -3.43
CA SER A 21 24.10 -15.52 -2.26
C SER A 21 23.31 -16.80 -2.23
N ASN A 22 23.31 -17.51 -1.11
CA ASN A 22 22.59 -18.76 -0.93
C ASN A 22 21.09 -18.43 -0.78
N ASP A 23 20.51 -17.86 -1.85
CA ASP A 23 19.11 -17.39 -1.93
C ASP A 23 18.21 -18.43 -2.60
N GLU A 24 18.73 -19.65 -2.79
CA GLU A 24 18.00 -20.77 -3.43
C GLU A 24 16.72 -21.14 -2.66
N TYR A 25 16.67 -20.90 -1.35
CA TYR A 25 15.45 -21.12 -0.55
C TYR A 25 14.22 -20.36 -1.11
N ARG A 26 14.42 -19.21 -1.79
CA ARG A 26 13.34 -18.44 -2.43
C ARG A 26 12.73 -19.18 -3.62
N ASN A 27 13.46 -20.13 -4.20
CA ASN A 27 12.96 -20.92 -5.32
C ASN A 27 11.76 -21.78 -4.93
N VAL A 28 11.57 -22.08 -3.65
CA VAL A 28 10.40 -22.81 -3.12
C VAL A 28 9.07 -22.08 -3.36
N ILE A 29 9.09 -20.75 -3.58
CA ILE A 29 7.88 -19.96 -3.84
C ILE A 29 7.39 -20.26 -5.26
N PRO A 30 6.16 -20.78 -5.46
CA PRO A 30 5.67 -21.15 -6.79
C PRO A 30 5.39 -19.93 -7.67
N SER A 31 5.69 -20.03 -8.98
CA SER A 31 5.48 -18.94 -9.95
C SER A 31 4.01 -18.54 -10.11
N ASP A 32 3.07 -19.43 -9.78
CA ASP A 32 1.62 -19.21 -9.81
C ASP A 32 1.04 -18.70 -8.47
N ALA A 33 1.90 -18.29 -7.53
CA ALA A 33 1.45 -17.69 -6.28
C ALA A 33 0.53 -16.49 -6.55
N THR A 34 -0.64 -16.47 -5.91
CA THR A 34 -1.61 -15.37 -6.01
C THR A 34 -1.30 -14.23 -5.08
N ALA A 35 -0.58 -14.50 -4.00
CA ALA A 35 0.05 -13.51 -3.15
C ALA A 35 1.36 -14.04 -2.57
N VAL A 36 2.28 -13.11 -2.30
CA VAL A 36 3.56 -13.36 -1.63
C VAL A 36 3.80 -12.22 -0.64
N LEU A 37 4.25 -12.57 0.55
CA LEU A 37 4.67 -11.65 1.61
C LEU A 37 6.11 -11.98 1.98
N SER A 38 6.96 -10.98 2.04
CA SER A 38 8.33 -11.04 2.54
C SER A 38 8.46 -10.18 3.79
N ILE A 39 9.08 -10.68 4.84
CA ILE A 39 9.28 -9.98 6.11
C ILE A 39 10.75 -10.09 6.51
N ASP A 40 11.41 -8.94 6.65
CA ASP A 40 12.74 -8.84 7.25
C ASP A 40 12.61 -8.75 8.77
N LEU A 41 12.64 -9.92 9.43
CA LEU A 41 12.47 -10.02 10.88
C LEU A 41 13.62 -9.36 11.64
N ALA A 42 14.84 -9.42 11.12
CA ALA A 42 16.02 -8.83 11.77
C ALA A 42 15.93 -7.30 11.76
N SER A 43 15.62 -6.70 10.60
CA SER A 43 15.40 -5.26 10.47
C SER A 43 14.27 -4.77 11.39
N MET A 44 13.13 -5.48 11.40
CA MET A 44 12.00 -5.14 12.24
C MET A 44 12.31 -5.25 13.73
N ALA A 45 13.05 -6.28 14.15
CA ALA A 45 13.47 -6.46 15.54
C ALA A 45 14.41 -5.34 16.00
N GLU A 46 15.38 -4.96 15.15
CA GLU A 46 16.28 -3.84 15.41
C GLU A 46 15.52 -2.52 15.53
N LYS A 47 14.72 -2.16 14.53
CA LYS A 47 13.96 -0.91 14.46
C LYS A 47 12.94 -0.76 15.56
N SER A 48 12.34 -1.86 16.02
CA SER A 48 11.38 -1.87 17.11
C SER A 48 12.02 -1.85 18.50
N ASP A 49 13.34 -2.02 18.60
CA ASP A 49 14.04 -2.26 19.89
C ASP A 49 13.41 -3.45 20.65
N PHE A 50 13.10 -4.53 19.88
CA PHE A 50 12.34 -5.67 20.37
C PHE A 50 12.92 -6.27 21.66
N ALA A 51 14.24 -6.30 21.79
CA ALA A 51 14.93 -6.83 22.97
C ALA A 51 14.52 -6.15 24.29
N HIS A 52 14.12 -4.88 24.22
CA HIS A 52 13.68 -4.08 25.38
C HIS A 52 12.16 -3.87 25.43
N SER A 53 11.42 -4.41 24.47
CA SER A 53 9.98 -4.21 24.32
C SER A 53 9.16 -4.85 25.45
N SER A 54 7.93 -4.39 25.62
CA SER A 54 6.96 -5.00 26.52
C SER A 54 6.55 -6.40 26.07
N ILE A 55 6.55 -6.65 24.75
CA ILE A 55 6.24 -7.97 24.18
C ILE A 55 7.32 -8.98 24.57
N LYS A 56 8.62 -8.63 24.43
CA LYS A 56 9.72 -9.50 24.83
C LYS A 56 9.65 -9.82 26.34
N LYS A 57 9.40 -8.83 27.17
CA LYS A 57 9.23 -9.03 28.62
C LYS A 57 8.06 -9.96 28.95
N MET A 58 6.95 -9.83 28.23
CA MET A 58 5.79 -10.72 28.39
C MET A 58 6.11 -12.16 27.96
N LEU A 59 6.81 -12.34 26.84
CA LEU A 59 7.26 -13.65 26.39
C LEU A 59 8.21 -14.28 27.40
N ASP A 60 9.21 -13.55 27.90
CA ASP A 60 10.15 -14.01 28.88
C ASP A 60 9.48 -14.39 30.21
N ALA A 61 8.48 -13.63 30.65
CA ALA A 61 7.72 -13.94 31.85
C ALA A 61 6.86 -15.22 31.75
N ASN A 62 6.53 -15.64 30.53
CA ASN A 62 5.69 -16.82 30.28
C ASN A 62 6.45 -18.03 29.75
N LYS A 63 7.79 -17.98 29.63
CA LYS A 63 8.62 -19.09 29.16
C LYS A 63 8.33 -20.41 29.89
N SER A 64 8.25 -20.38 31.20
CA SER A 64 8.00 -21.54 32.04
C SER A 64 6.59 -22.13 31.93
N LEU A 65 5.66 -21.45 31.25
CA LEU A 65 4.30 -21.96 30.99
C LEU A 65 4.25 -22.81 29.72
N VAL A 66 5.25 -22.73 28.85
CA VAL A 66 5.26 -23.41 27.56
C VAL A 66 5.70 -24.87 27.71
N VAL A 67 6.69 -25.14 28.55
CA VAL A 67 7.22 -26.49 28.79
C VAL A 67 7.59 -26.67 30.25
N ALA A 68 7.27 -27.81 30.83
CA ALA A 68 7.70 -28.24 32.14
C ALA A 68 8.29 -29.65 32.01
N GLY A 69 9.55 -29.84 32.35
CA GLY A 69 10.21 -31.13 32.27
C GLY A 69 11.72 -31.02 32.04
N ASP A 70 12.32 -32.13 31.62
CA ASP A 70 13.76 -32.23 31.38
C ASP A 70 14.20 -31.41 30.15
N GLU A 71 13.27 -31.09 29.21
CA GLU A 71 13.50 -30.32 28.00
C GLU A 71 13.37 -28.78 28.21
N GLN A 72 13.15 -28.36 29.47
CA GLN A 72 12.96 -26.91 29.75
C GLN A 72 14.19 -26.09 29.38
N ASP A 73 15.40 -26.58 29.67
CA ASP A 73 16.65 -25.90 29.40
C ASP A 73 16.87 -25.71 27.89
N ASP A 74 16.54 -26.71 27.05
CA ASP A 74 16.69 -26.66 25.59
C ASP A 74 15.70 -25.64 25.00
N VAL A 75 14.46 -25.64 25.46
CA VAL A 75 13.45 -24.66 25.05
C VAL A 75 13.86 -23.25 25.48
N GLU A 76 14.39 -23.06 26.70
CA GLU A 76 14.88 -21.75 27.16
C GLU A 76 16.07 -21.26 26.32
N ASN A 77 16.96 -22.16 25.90
CA ASN A 77 18.08 -21.84 25.02
C ASN A 77 17.59 -21.33 23.68
N ILE A 78 16.66 -22.02 23.00
CA ILE A 78 16.07 -21.61 21.73
C ILE A 78 15.37 -20.24 21.84
N PHE A 79 14.58 -20.02 22.90
CA PHE A 79 13.96 -18.70 23.11
C PHE A 79 14.98 -17.58 23.34
N SER A 80 16.13 -17.91 23.87
CA SER A 80 17.21 -16.96 24.16
C SER A 80 18.10 -16.72 22.92
N ASN A 81 18.26 -17.76 22.09
CA ASN A 81 19.05 -17.74 20.86
C ASN A 81 18.30 -18.47 19.73
N PRO A 82 17.37 -17.81 19.03
CA PRO A 82 16.61 -18.44 17.93
C PRO A 82 17.48 -19.00 16.78
N ALA A 83 18.74 -18.59 16.66
CA ALA A 83 19.65 -19.15 15.65
C ALA A 83 19.94 -20.64 15.88
N GLU A 84 19.79 -21.16 17.11
CA GLU A 84 19.90 -22.59 17.42
C GLU A 84 18.77 -23.45 16.81
N MET A 85 17.77 -22.84 16.14
CA MET A 85 16.82 -23.58 15.31
C MET A 85 17.39 -23.98 13.94
N GLY A 86 18.63 -23.62 13.60
CA GLY A 86 19.23 -23.84 12.29
C GLY A 86 18.63 -22.96 11.17
N LEU A 87 17.80 -21.95 11.50
CA LEU A 87 17.17 -21.03 10.55
C LEU A 87 17.89 -19.69 10.52
N ASP A 88 18.07 -19.12 9.32
CA ASP A 88 18.66 -17.79 9.12
C ASP A 88 17.60 -16.70 9.22
N PHE A 89 17.38 -16.16 10.39
CA PHE A 89 16.46 -15.03 10.64
C PHE A 89 17.03 -13.67 10.20
N THR A 90 18.26 -13.60 9.70
CA THR A 90 18.82 -12.39 9.07
C THR A 90 18.43 -12.28 7.60
N SER A 91 17.95 -13.36 7.02
CA SER A 91 17.34 -13.38 5.69
C SER A 91 15.81 -13.22 5.80
N PRO A 92 15.14 -12.61 4.80
CA PRO A 92 13.69 -12.48 4.83
C PRO A 92 12.95 -13.81 4.89
N VAL A 93 11.87 -13.84 5.65
CA VAL A 93 10.91 -14.95 5.68
C VAL A 93 9.82 -14.68 4.65
N TYR A 94 9.48 -15.68 3.85
CA TYR A 94 8.43 -15.56 2.84
C TYR A 94 7.19 -16.36 3.23
N ALA A 95 6.01 -15.77 3.02
CA ALA A 95 4.75 -16.50 3.01
C ALA A 95 4.11 -16.36 1.63
N PHE A 96 3.50 -17.44 1.11
CA PHE A 96 2.81 -17.40 -0.18
C PHE A 96 1.45 -18.08 -0.12
N TRP A 97 0.57 -17.66 -1.02
CA TRP A 97 -0.78 -18.19 -1.21
C TRP A 97 -0.96 -18.64 -2.65
N GLN A 98 -1.58 -19.78 -2.86
CA GLN A 98 -1.95 -20.28 -4.18
C GLN A 98 -3.47 -20.22 -4.40
N ALA A 99 -3.90 -20.24 -5.64
CA ALA A 99 -5.32 -20.10 -6.01
C ALA A 99 -6.20 -21.23 -5.47
N ASP A 100 -5.63 -22.40 -5.22
CA ASP A 100 -6.28 -23.59 -4.63
C ASP A 100 -6.30 -23.57 -3.10
N GLN A 101 -6.01 -22.40 -2.49
CA GLN A 101 -5.99 -22.16 -1.05
C GLN A 101 -4.83 -22.82 -0.29
N HIS A 102 -3.78 -23.26 -0.96
CA HIS A 102 -2.56 -23.64 -0.26
C HIS A 102 -1.81 -22.42 0.24
N ILE A 103 -1.19 -22.57 1.42
CA ILE A 103 -0.36 -21.56 2.06
C ILE A 103 0.98 -22.21 2.40
N GLY A 104 2.07 -21.52 2.03
CA GLY A 104 3.41 -21.90 2.42
C GLY A 104 4.12 -20.80 3.17
N VAL A 105 4.98 -21.16 4.13
CA VAL A 105 5.93 -20.26 4.78
C VAL A 105 7.31 -20.81 4.61
N VAL A 106 8.24 -20.00 4.09
CA VAL A 106 9.58 -20.42 3.70
C VAL A 106 10.60 -19.67 4.54
N PHE A 107 11.49 -20.43 5.15
CA PHE A 107 12.66 -19.93 5.87
C PHE A 107 13.93 -20.38 5.16
N LYS A 108 14.98 -19.59 5.24
CA LYS A 108 16.32 -20.02 4.85
C LYS A 108 16.91 -20.89 5.94
N VAL A 109 17.50 -22.01 5.57
CA VAL A 109 18.27 -22.86 6.47
C VAL A 109 19.71 -22.34 6.52
N SER A 110 20.24 -22.16 7.73
CA SER A 110 21.63 -21.82 8.00
C SER A 110 22.48 -23.03 8.34
N ASP A 111 21.88 -23.99 9.05
CA ASP A 111 22.48 -25.26 9.43
C ASP A 111 21.38 -26.32 9.52
N VAL A 112 21.51 -27.36 8.69
CA VAL A 112 20.50 -28.43 8.62
C VAL A 112 20.54 -29.36 9.83
N ASP A 113 21.73 -29.57 10.42
CA ASP A 113 21.89 -30.43 11.60
C ASP A 113 21.17 -29.77 12.80
N ASP A 114 21.28 -28.45 12.96
CA ASP A 114 20.54 -27.70 14.00
C ASP A 114 19.01 -27.73 13.74
N VAL A 115 18.55 -27.74 12.47
CA VAL A 115 17.12 -27.90 12.14
C VAL A 115 16.65 -29.31 12.54
N GLU A 116 17.46 -30.34 12.30
CA GLU A 116 17.14 -31.73 12.72
C GLU A 116 17.02 -31.82 14.24
N ASP A 117 17.98 -31.31 14.98
CA ASP A 117 17.96 -31.25 16.44
C ASP A 117 16.73 -30.52 16.98
N PHE A 118 16.38 -29.40 16.38
CA PHE A 118 15.17 -28.62 16.73
C PHE A 118 13.88 -29.41 16.45
N VAL A 119 13.77 -30.10 15.32
CA VAL A 119 12.60 -30.90 14.97
C VAL A 119 12.51 -32.14 15.87
N ASP A 120 13.62 -32.75 16.25
CA ASP A 120 13.65 -33.86 17.20
C ASP A 120 13.21 -33.41 18.60
N LEU A 121 13.63 -32.25 19.07
CA LEU A 121 13.10 -31.66 20.30
C LEU A 121 11.57 -31.44 20.22
N LEU A 122 11.05 -30.89 19.09
CA LEU A 122 9.61 -30.76 18.89
C LEU A 122 8.89 -32.12 18.88
N HIS A 123 9.54 -33.18 18.39
CA HIS A 123 9.01 -34.53 18.43
C HIS A 123 8.93 -35.08 19.88
N ASP A 124 9.96 -34.89 20.67
CA ASP A 124 10.00 -35.33 22.07
C ASP A 124 8.96 -34.59 22.92
N LEU A 125 8.70 -33.31 22.58
CA LEU A 125 7.62 -32.50 23.15
C LEU A 125 6.22 -32.85 22.60
N ASN A 126 6.09 -33.82 21.69
CA ASN A 126 4.85 -34.21 21.00
C ASN A 126 4.21 -33.07 20.13
N PHE A 127 4.99 -32.09 19.69
CA PHE A 127 4.55 -31.08 18.74
C PHE A 127 4.85 -31.47 17.29
N ALA A 128 5.78 -32.38 17.04
CA ALA A 128 6.12 -32.90 15.72
C ALA A 128 5.90 -34.42 15.62
N SER A 129 5.53 -34.90 14.43
CA SER A 129 5.66 -36.29 14.10
C SER A 129 7.14 -36.64 13.87
N ARG A 130 7.51 -37.92 14.00
CA ARG A 130 8.89 -38.34 13.75
C ARG A 130 9.33 -37.98 12.34
N PRO A 131 10.47 -37.28 12.18
CA PRO A 131 10.98 -36.89 10.86
C PRO A 131 11.34 -38.12 10.01
N LYS A 132 11.21 -37.99 8.69
CA LYS A 132 11.52 -39.02 7.70
C LYS A 132 12.18 -38.37 6.48
N GLU A 133 13.36 -38.83 6.15
CA GLU A 133 14.02 -38.44 4.92
C GLU A 133 13.42 -39.18 3.71
N ARG A 134 13.13 -38.44 2.62
CA ARG A 134 12.70 -38.97 1.33
C ARG A 134 13.25 -38.12 0.19
N ASP A 135 13.99 -38.73 -0.69
CA ASP A 135 14.54 -38.12 -1.88
C ASP A 135 15.37 -36.83 -1.60
N GLY A 136 16.12 -36.82 -0.49
CA GLY A 136 16.99 -35.71 -0.08
C GLY A 136 16.24 -34.54 0.56
N VAL A 137 14.99 -34.70 0.98
CA VAL A 137 14.21 -33.76 1.78
C VAL A 137 13.70 -34.50 3.02
N THR A 138 13.87 -33.88 4.19
CA THR A 138 13.29 -34.39 5.44
C THR A 138 11.89 -33.82 5.63
N GLU A 139 10.93 -34.68 6.01
CA GLU A 139 9.52 -34.30 6.20
C GLU A 139 9.00 -34.71 7.58
N CYS A 140 8.22 -33.86 8.21
CA CYS A 140 7.44 -34.18 9.41
C CYS A 140 6.11 -33.42 9.40
N LYS A 141 5.23 -33.70 10.36
CA LYS A 141 4.01 -32.91 10.60
C LYS A 141 4.12 -32.21 11.94
N LEU A 142 3.93 -30.92 11.94
CA LEU A 142 3.84 -30.11 13.15
C LEU A 142 2.38 -29.95 13.58
N PHE A 143 2.14 -30.02 14.90
CA PHE A 143 0.81 -29.86 15.50
C PHE A 143 -0.26 -30.79 14.89
N GLY A 144 0.18 -31.92 14.36
CA GLY A 144 -0.65 -32.93 13.72
C GLY A 144 -0.95 -32.72 12.24
N ASP A 145 -1.00 -31.50 11.76
CA ASP A 145 -1.57 -31.18 10.45
C ASP A 145 -0.69 -30.33 9.53
N ILE A 146 0.22 -29.49 10.05
CA ILE A 146 1.11 -28.65 9.26
C ILE A 146 2.27 -29.51 8.74
N LEU A 147 2.39 -29.62 7.42
CA LEU A 147 3.53 -30.26 6.80
C LEU A 147 4.76 -29.37 6.91
N CYS A 148 5.84 -29.89 7.49
CA CYS A 148 7.15 -29.29 7.51
C CYS A 148 8.08 -30.12 6.62
N MET A 149 8.75 -29.45 5.67
CA MET A 149 9.79 -30.05 4.83
C MET A 149 11.03 -29.19 4.88
N TYR A 150 12.22 -29.79 4.96
CA TYR A 150 13.47 -29.06 4.97
C TYR A 150 14.62 -29.82 4.32
N ASP A 151 15.59 -29.08 3.82
CA ASP A 151 16.88 -29.53 3.31
C ASP A 151 17.98 -28.54 3.72
N ASP A 152 19.15 -28.60 3.13
CA ASP A 152 20.29 -27.72 3.42
C ASP A 152 20.11 -26.25 2.94
N HIS A 153 19.01 -25.92 2.25
CA HIS A 153 18.75 -24.58 1.72
C HIS A 153 17.50 -23.93 2.31
N ALA A 154 16.42 -24.72 2.46
CA ALA A 154 15.10 -24.19 2.78
C ALA A 154 14.37 -25.05 3.83
N SER A 155 13.53 -24.37 4.63
CA SER A 155 12.48 -25.01 5.43
C SER A 155 11.13 -24.45 4.99
N LEU A 156 10.22 -25.36 4.61
CA LEU A 156 8.86 -25.05 4.13
C LEU A 156 7.83 -25.58 5.12
N LEU A 157 7.00 -24.68 5.67
CA LEU A 157 5.75 -25.03 6.33
C LEU A 157 4.63 -24.93 5.31
N TYR A 158 3.82 -25.99 5.13
CA TYR A 158 2.83 -26.05 4.07
C TYR A 158 1.50 -26.65 4.53
N VAL A 159 0.40 -25.98 4.22
CA VAL A 159 -0.96 -26.41 4.55
C VAL A 159 -1.92 -26.07 3.41
N ASN A 160 -3.04 -26.79 3.34
CA ASN A 160 -4.17 -26.40 2.51
C ASN A 160 -5.15 -25.47 3.26
N GLY A 161 -6.17 -24.98 2.58
CA GLY A 161 -7.15 -24.03 3.13
C GLY A 161 -7.98 -24.56 4.32
N THR A 162 -7.91 -25.85 4.61
CA THR A 162 -8.52 -26.44 5.82
C THR A 162 -7.55 -26.49 7.00
N MET A 163 -6.37 -25.89 6.85
CA MET A 163 -5.26 -25.91 7.81
C MET A 163 -4.82 -27.34 8.14
N SER A 164 -4.85 -28.24 7.16
CA SER A 164 -4.39 -29.63 7.26
C SER A 164 -3.51 -30.00 6.08
N SER A 165 -2.92 -31.20 6.11
CA SER A 165 -2.12 -31.71 5.01
C SER A 165 -2.39 -33.20 4.76
N ASN A 166 -2.43 -33.59 3.49
CA ASN A 166 -2.64 -34.92 3.01
C ASN A 166 -1.52 -35.36 2.05
N ASP A 167 -1.61 -36.56 1.49
CA ASP A 167 -0.59 -37.10 0.57
C ASP A 167 -0.46 -36.33 -0.75
N ALA A 168 -1.53 -35.67 -1.20
CA ALA A 168 -1.44 -34.81 -2.39
C ALA A 168 -0.68 -33.53 -2.07
N ASP A 169 -0.99 -32.89 -0.93
CA ASP A 169 -0.30 -31.69 -0.43
C ASP A 169 1.19 -31.97 -0.23
N ARG A 170 1.53 -33.17 0.33
CA ARG A 170 2.92 -33.62 0.50
C ARG A 170 3.66 -33.70 -0.85
N LYS A 171 3.02 -34.19 -1.91
CA LYS A 171 3.66 -34.30 -3.23
C LYS A 171 3.87 -32.92 -3.85
N LEU A 172 2.93 -32.01 -3.64
CA LEU A 172 3.05 -30.61 -4.09
C LEU A 172 4.21 -29.92 -3.37
N ALA A 173 4.25 -29.98 -2.05
CA ALA A 173 5.33 -29.40 -1.24
C ALA A 173 6.70 -29.99 -1.63
N ALA A 174 6.82 -31.31 -1.82
CA ALA A 174 8.06 -31.95 -2.27
C ALA A 174 8.49 -31.51 -3.69
N LYS A 175 7.53 -31.13 -4.55
CA LYS A 175 7.84 -30.54 -5.85
C LYS A 175 8.38 -29.11 -5.67
N LEU A 176 7.76 -28.33 -4.78
CA LEU A 176 8.22 -26.95 -4.50
C LEU A 176 9.64 -26.94 -3.93
N MET A 177 9.97 -27.84 -3.02
CA MET A 177 11.33 -27.97 -2.46
C MET A 177 12.41 -28.26 -3.50
N LYS A 178 12.04 -28.82 -4.66
CA LYS A 178 12.97 -29.23 -5.73
C LYS A 178 12.95 -28.34 -6.97
N GLN A 179 12.07 -27.35 -6.99
CA GLN A 179 11.95 -26.47 -8.17
C GLN A 179 13.13 -25.52 -8.31
N GLY A 180 13.54 -25.28 -9.55
CA GLY A 180 14.57 -24.29 -9.87
C GLY A 180 14.02 -22.87 -10.00
N ALA A 181 14.90 -21.89 -10.13
CA ALA A 181 14.53 -20.49 -10.32
C ALA A 181 13.57 -20.27 -11.49
N ASP A 182 13.72 -21.00 -12.59
CA ASP A 182 12.87 -20.87 -13.79
C ASP A 182 11.40 -21.23 -13.54
N GLU A 183 11.11 -22.06 -12.56
CA GLU A 183 9.76 -22.49 -12.19
C GLU A 183 9.20 -21.70 -10.99
N SER A 184 10.00 -20.80 -10.44
CA SER A 184 9.75 -20.09 -9.20
C SER A 184 9.22 -18.66 -9.44
N PHE A 185 8.59 -18.12 -8.39
CA PHE A 185 8.16 -16.71 -8.33
C PHE A 185 9.33 -15.73 -8.44
N VAL A 186 10.56 -16.12 -8.08
CA VAL A 186 11.75 -15.26 -8.20
C VAL A 186 12.03 -14.81 -9.64
N ASN A 187 11.56 -15.56 -10.63
CA ASN A 187 11.71 -15.23 -12.05
C ASN A 187 10.53 -14.41 -12.61
N THR A 188 9.82 -13.68 -11.78
CA THR A 188 8.66 -12.85 -12.19
C THR A 188 8.96 -11.37 -12.05
N ASP A 189 8.28 -10.55 -12.87
CA ASP A 189 8.32 -9.08 -12.73
C ASP A 189 7.81 -8.62 -11.36
N ALA A 190 6.88 -9.36 -10.76
CA ALA A 190 6.35 -9.09 -9.43
C ALA A 190 7.44 -9.20 -8.37
N PHE A 191 8.24 -10.26 -8.40
CA PHE A 191 9.35 -10.44 -7.49
C PHE A 191 10.41 -9.33 -7.67
N ALA A 192 10.76 -9.00 -8.91
CA ALA A 192 11.69 -7.92 -9.20
C ALA A 192 11.22 -6.56 -8.64
N LYS A 193 9.91 -6.31 -8.64
CA LYS A 193 9.33 -5.10 -8.03
C LYS A 193 9.30 -5.16 -6.50
N MET A 194 9.10 -6.35 -5.91
CA MET A 194 9.16 -6.53 -4.45
C MET A 194 10.58 -6.28 -3.92
N GLU A 195 11.59 -6.78 -4.61
CA GLU A 195 13.00 -6.75 -4.18
C GLU A 195 13.79 -5.53 -4.73
N ALA A 196 13.12 -4.58 -5.40
CA ALA A 196 13.81 -3.45 -6.06
C ALA A 196 14.62 -2.56 -5.10
N ASP A 197 14.21 -2.45 -3.84
CA ASP A 197 14.93 -1.77 -2.76
C ASP A 197 14.71 -2.51 -1.44
N ALA A 198 15.62 -2.36 -0.48
CA ALA A 198 15.46 -2.90 0.86
C ALA A 198 14.18 -2.35 1.54
N ALA A 199 13.42 -3.24 2.16
CA ALA A 199 12.20 -2.91 2.88
C ALA A 199 12.00 -3.87 4.07
N ASP A 200 11.28 -3.44 5.08
CA ASP A 200 10.96 -4.27 6.24
C ASP A 200 9.90 -5.32 5.89
N ILE A 201 8.96 -4.94 5.01
CA ILE A 201 7.94 -5.82 4.46
C ILE A 201 7.85 -5.56 2.96
N ALA A 202 7.88 -6.62 2.15
CA ALA A 202 7.53 -6.55 0.74
C ALA A 202 6.37 -7.51 0.45
N TYR A 203 5.54 -7.18 -0.53
CA TYR A 203 4.39 -8.01 -0.84
C TYR A 203 3.99 -7.94 -2.31
N TYR A 204 3.36 -9.00 -2.74
CA TYR A 204 2.62 -9.09 -4.00
C TYR A 204 1.23 -9.67 -3.75
N ALA A 205 0.24 -9.15 -4.44
CA ALA A 205 -1.10 -9.71 -4.48
C ALA A 205 -1.72 -9.52 -5.86
N SER A 206 -2.24 -10.58 -6.45
CA SER A 206 -3.03 -10.53 -7.69
C SER A 206 -4.50 -10.24 -7.40
N ASP A 207 -5.26 -9.77 -8.39
CA ASP A 207 -6.70 -9.58 -8.28
C ASP A 207 -7.48 -10.89 -8.03
N ALA A 208 -6.83 -12.04 -8.24
CA ALA A 208 -7.39 -13.36 -7.96
C ALA A 208 -7.66 -13.58 -6.45
N ILE A 209 -6.81 -13.03 -5.58
CA ILE A 209 -7.00 -13.12 -4.12
C ILE A 209 -8.16 -12.25 -3.64
N LEU A 210 -8.53 -11.22 -4.42
CA LEU A 210 -9.54 -10.23 -4.07
C LEU A 210 -10.95 -10.64 -4.49
N LYS A 211 -11.17 -11.85 -5.03
CA LYS A 211 -12.48 -12.28 -5.54
C LYS A 211 -13.56 -12.33 -4.47
N ASP A 212 -13.20 -12.61 -3.23
CA ASP A 212 -14.13 -12.79 -2.12
C ASP A 212 -14.04 -11.70 -1.04
N ALA A 213 -13.00 -10.88 -1.04
CA ALA A 213 -12.91 -9.72 -0.16
C ALA A 213 -13.56 -8.51 -0.84
N ASP A 214 -14.27 -7.68 -0.07
CA ASP A 214 -14.81 -6.40 -0.55
C ASP A 214 -13.72 -5.60 -1.26
N LYS A 215 -13.79 -5.58 -2.60
CA LYS A 215 -12.78 -4.99 -3.50
C LYS A 215 -12.49 -3.51 -3.24
N ALA A 216 -13.34 -2.86 -2.44
CA ALA A 216 -13.26 -1.44 -2.11
C ALA A 216 -12.24 -1.12 -1.00
N SER A 217 -11.75 -2.10 -0.21
CA SER A 217 -11.02 -1.80 1.03
C SER A 217 -9.48 -1.93 0.93
N LEU A 218 -8.92 -2.51 -0.13
CA LEU A 218 -7.49 -2.86 -0.17
C LEU A 218 -6.59 -1.93 -0.97
N SER A 219 -7.14 -1.04 -1.81
CA SER A 219 -6.34 -0.04 -2.53
C SER A 219 -7.05 1.31 -2.56
N PRO A 220 -6.40 2.38 -2.11
CA PRO A 220 -6.93 3.73 -2.33
C PRO A 220 -7.23 4.01 -3.81
N VAL A 221 -6.46 3.42 -4.72
CA VAL A 221 -6.61 3.56 -6.17
C VAL A 221 -7.88 2.87 -6.69
N SER A 222 -8.25 1.72 -6.09
CA SER A 222 -9.48 1.02 -6.47
C SER A 222 -10.75 1.76 -6.05
N GLN A 223 -10.68 2.56 -4.99
CA GLN A 223 -11.81 3.40 -4.56
C GLN A 223 -12.12 4.50 -5.58
N PHE A 224 -11.13 4.92 -6.35
CA PHE A 224 -11.32 5.86 -7.46
C PHE A 224 -11.70 5.16 -8.78
N GLY A 225 -11.90 3.84 -8.78
CA GLY A 225 -12.22 3.09 -10.01
C GLY A 225 -11.05 2.99 -11.01
N LEU A 226 -9.83 3.25 -10.56
CA LEU A 226 -8.63 3.34 -11.40
C LEU A 226 -7.83 2.03 -11.50
N GLN A 227 -8.31 0.94 -10.91
CA GLN A 227 -7.61 -0.35 -10.99
C GLN A 227 -8.28 -1.27 -12.02
N PRO A 228 -7.65 -1.52 -13.17
CA PRO A 228 -8.16 -2.46 -14.18
C PRO A 228 -8.26 -3.89 -13.62
N LYS A 229 -9.18 -4.67 -14.17
CA LYS A 229 -9.23 -6.12 -13.90
C LYS A 229 -8.04 -6.81 -14.55
N GLY A 230 -7.54 -7.87 -13.91
CA GLY A 230 -6.36 -8.58 -14.41
C GLY A 230 -5.07 -7.83 -14.08
N THR A 231 -5.03 -7.19 -12.91
CA THR A 231 -3.83 -6.56 -12.37
C THR A 231 -3.37 -7.26 -11.08
N GLY A 232 -2.09 -7.12 -10.79
CA GLY A 232 -1.50 -7.39 -9.49
C GLY A 232 -0.94 -6.10 -8.90
N MET A 233 -0.63 -6.14 -7.63
CA MET A 233 0.06 -5.07 -6.92
C MET A 233 1.28 -5.64 -6.21
N ALA A 234 2.45 -5.11 -6.50
CA ALA A 234 3.66 -5.33 -5.73
C ALA A 234 3.94 -4.10 -4.88
N GLY A 235 4.29 -4.29 -3.62
CA GLY A 235 4.52 -3.17 -2.72
C GLY A 235 5.61 -3.45 -1.70
N ARG A 236 6.08 -2.37 -1.08
CA ARG A 236 7.12 -2.37 -0.05
C ARG A 236 6.74 -1.39 1.04
N ILE A 237 6.97 -1.80 2.28
CA ILE A 237 6.73 -0.99 3.47
C ILE A 237 8.06 -0.87 4.22
N SER A 238 8.46 0.37 4.48
CA SER A 238 9.63 0.68 5.31
C SER A 238 9.17 1.46 6.54
N PHE A 239 9.66 1.06 7.69
CA PHE A 239 9.46 1.75 8.97
C PHE A 239 10.73 2.54 9.27
N ASP A 240 10.67 3.84 9.02
CA ASP A 240 11.78 4.76 9.23
C ASP A 240 11.57 5.59 10.50
N ASP A 241 12.56 6.38 10.87
CA ASP A 241 12.42 7.35 11.95
C ASP A 241 11.36 8.40 11.55
N GLY A 242 10.34 8.51 12.38
CA GLY A 242 9.24 9.46 12.21
C GLY A 242 8.30 9.20 11.03
N ARG A 243 8.40 8.08 10.30
CA ARG A 243 7.50 7.81 9.17
C ARG A 243 7.41 6.33 8.78
N ILE A 244 6.25 5.98 8.21
CA ILE A 244 6.06 4.74 7.45
C ILE A 244 5.98 5.15 5.98
N VAL A 245 6.73 4.46 5.11
CA VAL A 245 6.70 4.68 3.67
C VAL A 245 6.22 3.41 2.98
N MET A 246 5.09 3.50 2.28
CA MET A 246 4.56 2.42 1.45
C MET A 246 4.72 2.79 -0.03
N ARG A 247 5.45 1.99 -0.80
CA ARG A 247 5.61 2.14 -2.25
C ARG A 247 4.92 0.99 -2.95
N ASN A 248 4.02 1.31 -3.86
CA ASN A 248 3.20 0.34 -4.58
C ASN A 248 3.39 0.49 -6.08
N SER A 249 3.45 -0.64 -6.78
CA SER A 249 3.46 -0.72 -8.23
C SER A 249 2.30 -1.61 -8.70
N VAL A 250 1.44 -1.09 -9.57
CA VAL A 250 0.40 -1.88 -10.24
C VAL A 250 1.03 -2.60 -11.44
N LEU A 251 0.82 -3.91 -11.52
CA LEU A 251 1.36 -4.78 -12.55
C LEU A 251 0.22 -5.28 -13.43
N PRO A 252 0.24 -5.07 -14.76
CA PRO A 252 -0.71 -5.70 -15.65
C PRO A 252 -0.40 -7.20 -15.76
N LEU A 253 -1.37 -8.04 -15.40
CA LEU A 253 -1.26 -9.50 -15.52
C LEU A 253 -1.93 -10.02 -16.82
N THR A 254 -2.61 -9.13 -17.55
CA THR A 254 -3.27 -9.44 -18.80
C THR A 254 -3.00 -8.35 -19.84
N GLU A 255 -3.07 -8.70 -21.12
CA GLU A 255 -2.95 -7.74 -22.22
C GLU A 255 -4.05 -6.65 -22.17
N ALA A 256 -5.25 -7.02 -21.74
CA ALA A 256 -6.37 -6.09 -21.56
C ALA A 256 -6.04 -5.04 -20.48
N ALA A 257 -5.51 -5.47 -19.32
CA ALA A 257 -5.09 -4.57 -18.25
C ALA A 257 -3.95 -3.65 -18.69
N SER A 258 -2.97 -4.18 -19.42
CA SER A 258 -1.86 -3.38 -19.96
C SER A 258 -2.36 -2.27 -20.90
N LYS A 259 -3.32 -2.60 -21.77
CA LYS A 259 -3.93 -1.62 -22.68
C LYS A 259 -4.73 -0.56 -21.92
N GLU A 260 -5.50 -0.95 -20.93
CA GLU A 260 -6.31 -0.02 -20.11
C GLU A 260 -5.42 0.95 -19.31
N ILE A 261 -4.35 0.46 -18.68
CA ILE A 261 -3.34 1.28 -18.00
C ILE A 261 -2.69 2.25 -18.99
N SER A 262 -2.27 1.77 -20.16
CA SER A 262 -1.65 2.62 -21.18
C SER A 262 -2.61 3.70 -21.72
N GLU A 263 -3.90 3.43 -21.74
CA GLU A 263 -4.91 4.43 -22.11
C GLU A 263 -5.08 5.47 -20.99
N MET A 264 -5.16 5.04 -19.73
CA MET A 264 -5.23 5.93 -18.58
C MET A 264 -4.05 6.92 -18.52
N GLU A 265 -2.83 6.43 -18.74
CA GLU A 265 -1.61 7.25 -18.75
C GLU A 265 -1.67 8.44 -19.72
N LYS A 266 -2.38 8.32 -20.84
CA LYS A 266 -2.51 9.41 -21.80
C LYS A 266 -3.34 10.60 -21.29
N HIS A 267 -4.17 10.35 -20.27
CA HIS A 267 -5.09 11.33 -19.72
C HIS A 267 -4.66 11.91 -18.38
N LEU A 268 -3.67 11.27 -17.72
CA LEU A 268 -3.01 11.82 -16.54
C LEU A 268 -1.89 12.79 -16.99
N ARG A 269 -1.73 13.87 -16.27
CA ARG A 269 -0.74 14.91 -16.56
C ARG A 269 0.07 15.23 -15.32
N PRO A 270 1.35 15.56 -15.43
CA PRO A 270 2.09 16.10 -14.30
C PRO A 270 1.42 17.37 -13.77
N ILE A 271 1.36 17.51 -12.46
CA ILE A 271 0.87 18.70 -11.79
C ILE A 271 1.80 19.88 -12.10
N GLU A 272 1.28 20.93 -12.73
CA GLU A 272 2.05 22.13 -13.07
C GLU A 272 2.33 23.01 -11.84
N GLY A 273 1.49 22.87 -10.81
CA GLY A 273 1.61 23.59 -9.55
C GLY A 273 0.86 24.91 -9.52
N ARG A 274 -0.17 25.07 -10.35
CA ARG A 274 -1.00 26.26 -10.43
C ARG A 274 -1.65 26.61 -9.09
N TYR A 275 -2.11 25.62 -8.35
CA TYR A 275 -2.84 25.75 -7.10
C TYR A 275 -2.04 25.43 -5.83
N LEU A 276 -0.71 25.33 -5.92
CA LEU A 276 0.16 25.06 -4.76
C LEU A 276 0.20 26.20 -3.74
N LYS A 277 -0.34 27.37 -4.09
CA LYS A 277 -0.46 28.52 -3.19
C LYS A 277 -1.91 28.78 -2.74
N MET A 278 -2.81 27.83 -2.98
CA MET A 278 -4.16 27.89 -2.46
C MET A 278 -4.14 27.98 -0.94
N ASP A 279 -4.90 28.92 -0.36
CA ASP A 279 -5.06 28.92 1.10
C ASP A 279 -5.92 27.76 1.54
N CYS A 280 -5.27 26.77 2.14
CA CYS A 280 -5.89 25.61 2.75
C CYS A 280 -5.45 25.43 4.21
N SER A 281 -5.02 26.52 4.86
CA SER A 281 -4.48 26.49 6.23
C SER A 281 -5.47 25.92 7.26
N GLN A 282 -6.77 26.04 7.02
CA GLN A 282 -7.83 25.50 7.86
C GLN A 282 -8.34 24.11 7.39
N ALA A 283 -8.02 23.71 6.15
CA ALA A 283 -8.50 22.45 5.60
C ALA A 283 -7.58 21.28 6.00
N PRO A 284 -8.09 20.25 6.65
CA PRO A 284 -7.31 19.06 6.97
C PRO A 284 -6.97 18.22 5.73
N VAL A 285 -7.71 18.35 4.63
CA VAL A 285 -7.46 17.58 3.40
C VAL A 285 -7.26 18.56 2.24
N TRP A 286 -6.15 18.39 1.54
CA TRP A 286 -5.88 19.04 0.28
C TRP A 286 -5.43 17.99 -0.74
N ALA A 287 -5.98 18.04 -1.94
CA ALA A 287 -5.63 17.14 -3.03
C ALA A 287 -5.44 17.95 -4.32
N CYS A 288 -4.50 17.52 -5.15
CA CYS A 288 -4.29 18.09 -6.48
C CYS A 288 -4.03 16.96 -7.48
N MET A 289 -4.52 17.13 -8.70
CA MET A 289 -4.27 16.20 -9.81
C MET A 289 -4.14 16.97 -11.14
N GLY A 290 -3.34 16.43 -12.05
CA GLY A 290 -3.29 16.85 -13.43
C GLY A 290 -4.08 15.88 -14.31
N VAL A 291 -5.13 16.32 -14.99
CA VAL A 291 -6.05 15.42 -15.68
C VAL A 291 -6.76 16.05 -16.89
N ASP A 292 -7.12 15.19 -17.87
CA ASP A 292 -8.13 15.48 -18.88
C ASP A 292 -9.53 15.32 -18.27
N GLY A 293 -10.25 16.42 -18.10
CA GLY A 293 -11.56 16.45 -17.45
C GLY A 293 -12.63 15.65 -18.19
N LYS A 294 -12.59 15.55 -19.52
CA LYS A 294 -13.51 14.71 -20.27
C LYS A 294 -13.32 13.25 -19.91
N TRP A 295 -12.08 12.79 -19.89
CA TRP A 295 -11.75 11.43 -19.49
C TRP A 295 -12.14 11.16 -18.01
N LEU A 296 -11.84 12.09 -17.12
CA LEU A 296 -12.20 11.99 -15.68
C LEU A 296 -13.70 11.78 -15.50
N VAL A 297 -14.54 12.57 -16.17
CA VAL A 297 -16.00 12.44 -16.09
C VAL A 297 -16.47 11.10 -16.63
N ASP A 298 -16.00 10.69 -17.82
CA ASP A 298 -16.49 9.50 -18.50
C ASP A 298 -16.04 8.19 -17.83
N ASN A 299 -14.82 8.16 -17.27
CA ASN A 299 -14.20 6.91 -16.82
C ASN A 299 -14.11 6.80 -15.29
N VAL A 300 -14.12 7.92 -14.54
CA VAL A 300 -14.01 7.90 -13.09
C VAL A 300 -15.32 8.29 -12.44
N LEU A 301 -15.80 9.51 -12.67
CA LEU A 301 -16.96 10.03 -11.94
C LEU A 301 -18.25 9.28 -12.27
N LYS A 302 -18.49 8.96 -13.56
CA LYS A 302 -19.67 8.20 -13.96
C LYS A 302 -19.67 6.73 -13.55
N GLN A 303 -18.51 6.16 -13.22
CA GLN A 303 -18.40 4.79 -12.72
C GLN A 303 -18.49 4.71 -11.19
N ASN A 304 -18.15 5.79 -10.48
CA ASN A 304 -18.23 5.87 -9.03
C ASN A 304 -19.67 6.21 -8.58
N LYS A 305 -20.32 5.29 -7.83
CA LYS A 305 -21.72 5.45 -7.40
C LYS A 305 -21.92 6.70 -6.55
N ALA A 306 -21.03 6.97 -5.60
CA ALA A 306 -21.15 8.13 -4.72
C ALA A 306 -20.95 9.45 -5.49
N ALA A 307 -19.95 9.52 -6.37
CA ALA A 307 -19.72 10.68 -7.23
C ALA A 307 -20.91 10.93 -8.15
N LYS A 308 -21.50 9.87 -8.71
CA LYS A 308 -22.68 9.96 -9.57
C LYS A 308 -23.92 10.48 -8.84
N GLU A 309 -24.15 10.05 -7.60
CA GLU A 309 -25.24 10.56 -6.79
C GLU A 309 -25.05 12.04 -6.44
N TYR A 310 -23.80 12.47 -6.14
CA TYR A 310 -23.46 13.85 -5.88
C TYR A 310 -23.63 14.73 -7.14
N LEU A 311 -23.11 14.30 -8.28
CA LEU A 311 -23.30 15.01 -9.55
C LEU A 311 -24.76 15.17 -9.89
N PHE A 312 -25.57 14.11 -9.74
CA PHE A 312 -27.01 14.15 -10.01
C PHE A 312 -27.76 15.19 -9.15
N MET A 313 -27.36 15.37 -7.89
CA MET A 313 -27.97 16.42 -7.05
C MET A 313 -27.62 17.84 -7.54
N LEU A 314 -26.38 18.03 -7.98
CA LEU A 314 -25.86 19.34 -8.43
C LEU A 314 -26.31 19.68 -9.86
N GLU A 315 -26.48 18.70 -10.73
CA GLU A 315 -26.98 18.85 -12.11
C GLU A 315 -28.38 19.46 -12.22
N ARG A 316 -29.17 19.40 -11.14
CA ARG A 316 -30.45 20.11 -11.09
C ARG A 316 -30.31 21.63 -11.10
N CYS A 317 -29.12 22.10 -10.79
CA CYS A 317 -28.84 23.53 -10.61
C CYS A 317 -27.94 24.11 -11.70
N VAL A 318 -26.84 23.44 -11.99
CA VAL A 318 -25.81 23.81 -12.98
C VAL A 318 -25.26 22.55 -13.60
N ASP A 319 -24.90 22.61 -14.87
CA ASP A 319 -24.26 21.48 -15.56
C ASP A 319 -22.78 21.39 -15.14
N ILE A 320 -22.59 20.78 -13.95
CA ILE A 320 -21.24 20.53 -13.40
C ILE A 320 -20.46 19.56 -14.28
N GLU A 321 -21.15 18.61 -14.93
CA GLU A 321 -20.49 17.70 -15.86
C GLU A 321 -19.83 18.49 -17.01
N GLN A 322 -20.51 19.45 -17.60
CA GLN A 322 -19.97 20.29 -18.67
C GLN A 322 -18.76 21.11 -18.17
N MET A 323 -18.84 21.68 -16.96
CA MET A 323 -17.73 22.40 -16.35
C MET A 323 -16.51 21.51 -16.16
N LEU A 324 -16.70 20.29 -15.59
CA LEU A 324 -15.60 19.35 -15.37
C LEU A 324 -15.01 18.83 -16.68
N ARG A 325 -15.79 18.68 -17.74
CA ARG A 325 -15.32 18.30 -19.08
C ARG A 325 -14.42 19.36 -19.74
N ALA A 326 -14.53 20.61 -19.29
CA ALA A 326 -13.68 21.70 -19.75
C ALA A 326 -12.30 21.71 -19.07
N VAL A 327 -12.10 20.95 -17.99
CA VAL A 327 -10.82 20.88 -17.28
C VAL A 327 -9.75 20.27 -18.19
N ASP A 328 -8.55 20.87 -18.20
CA ASP A 328 -7.37 20.35 -18.88
C ASP A 328 -6.09 20.82 -18.16
N GLY A 329 -5.58 19.98 -17.26
CA GLY A 329 -4.43 20.26 -16.41
C GLY A 329 -4.75 20.17 -14.92
N ASP A 330 -4.23 21.13 -14.15
CA ASP A 330 -4.36 21.10 -12.68
C ASP A 330 -5.81 21.25 -12.22
N MET A 331 -6.20 20.37 -11.30
CA MET A 331 -7.41 20.46 -10.50
C MET A 331 -7.04 20.23 -9.03
N ALA A 332 -7.48 21.14 -8.13
CA ALA A 332 -7.23 21.03 -6.71
C ALA A 332 -8.52 21.11 -5.91
N VAL A 333 -8.56 20.36 -4.81
CA VAL A 333 -9.68 20.34 -3.87
C VAL A 333 -9.15 20.50 -2.45
N SER A 334 -9.76 21.39 -1.67
CA SER A 334 -9.57 21.44 -0.23
C SER A 334 -10.88 21.15 0.49
N VAL A 335 -10.80 20.38 1.58
CA VAL A 335 -11.95 19.97 2.39
C VAL A 335 -11.70 20.34 3.84
N ASN A 336 -12.61 21.10 4.44
CA ASN A 336 -12.63 21.40 5.86
C ASN A 336 -13.91 20.80 6.46
N PRO A 337 -13.85 19.63 7.10
CA PRO A 337 -14.97 19.05 7.78
C PRO A 337 -15.33 19.88 9.01
N THR A 338 -16.61 20.12 9.26
CA THR A 338 -17.05 20.88 10.42
C THR A 338 -17.33 19.96 11.61
N ALA A 339 -16.95 20.41 12.82
CA ALA A 339 -17.02 19.59 14.05
C ALA A 339 -18.46 19.33 14.58
N ASP A 340 -19.43 20.09 14.15
CA ASP A 340 -20.81 20.09 14.69
C ASP A 340 -21.84 19.38 13.80
N GLY A 341 -21.37 18.59 12.82
CA GLY A 341 -22.23 17.90 11.85
C GLY A 341 -22.86 18.84 10.81
N ALA A 342 -22.43 20.10 10.76
CA ALA A 342 -22.70 20.98 9.66
C ALA A 342 -22.02 20.47 8.37
N GLN A 343 -22.43 20.97 7.22
CA GLN A 343 -21.79 20.55 5.95
C GLN A 343 -20.33 20.93 5.93
N PRO A 344 -19.44 20.06 5.41
CA PRO A 344 -18.04 20.39 5.24
C PRO A 344 -17.89 21.60 4.26
N SER A 345 -16.92 22.45 4.56
CA SER A 345 -16.48 23.46 3.61
C SER A 345 -15.62 22.80 2.53
N ILE A 346 -15.96 23.04 1.27
CA ILE A 346 -15.27 22.46 0.13
C ILE A 346 -14.92 23.60 -0.83
N SER A 347 -13.68 23.61 -1.31
CA SER A 347 -13.25 24.48 -2.41
C SER A 347 -12.57 23.64 -3.48
N LEU A 348 -13.05 23.74 -4.70
CA LEU A 348 -12.48 23.14 -5.91
C LEU A 348 -11.96 24.24 -6.80
N LEU A 349 -10.77 24.07 -7.33
CA LEU A 349 -10.13 24.90 -8.36
C LEU A 349 -9.75 24.01 -9.53
N ALA A 350 -9.95 24.46 -10.76
CA ALA A 350 -9.56 23.69 -11.93
C ALA A 350 -9.19 24.61 -13.10
N HIS A 351 -8.09 24.29 -13.78
CA HIS A 351 -7.75 24.96 -15.03
C HIS A 351 -8.63 24.43 -16.16
N VAL A 352 -9.30 25.36 -16.89
CA VAL A 352 -10.21 25.02 -17.98
C VAL A 352 -9.65 25.50 -19.32
N LYS A 353 -9.73 24.63 -20.32
CA LYS A 353 -9.28 24.93 -21.69
C LYS A 353 -10.21 25.88 -22.45
N ASP A 354 -11.48 25.91 -22.08
CA ASP A 354 -12.49 26.82 -22.62
C ASP A 354 -13.60 27.08 -21.59
N THR A 355 -14.40 28.10 -21.82
CA THR A 355 -15.47 28.56 -20.93
C THR A 355 -16.84 28.51 -21.60
N LYS A 356 -17.05 27.65 -22.58
CA LYS A 356 -18.31 27.56 -23.35
C LYS A 356 -19.51 27.26 -22.45
N PHE A 357 -19.33 26.62 -21.31
CA PHE A 357 -20.38 26.39 -20.33
C PHE A 357 -20.97 27.73 -19.77
N LEU A 358 -20.26 28.83 -19.89
CA LEU A 358 -20.81 30.16 -19.52
C LEU A 358 -21.95 30.63 -20.46
N ASP A 359 -22.03 30.09 -21.65
CA ASP A 359 -23.09 30.39 -22.61
C ASP A 359 -24.48 29.90 -22.11
N ASP A 360 -24.51 28.93 -21.22
CA ASP A 360 -25.71 28.32 -20.66
C ASP A 360 -26.17 28.95 -19.35
N VAL A 361 -25.45 29.93 -18.80
CA VAL A 361 -25.74 30.53 -17.49
C VAL A 361 -27.13 31.11 -17.38
N ASP A 362 -27.61 31.82 -18.40
CA ASP A 362 -28.97 32.42 -18.41
C ASP A 362 -30.04 31.30 -18.34
N TYR A 363 -29.81 30.18 -19.04
CA TYR A 363 -30.67 29.02 -18.97
C TYR A 363 -30.65 28.42 -17.57
N TRP A 364 -29.48 28.24 -16.96
CA TRP A 364 -29.39 27.73 -15.59
C TRP A 364 -30.08 28.63 -14.56
N GLN A 365 -29.91 29.94 -14.68
CA GLN A 365 -30.60 30.90 -13.82
C GLN A 365 -32.13 30.79 -13.91
N GLN A 366 -32.65 30.57 -15.11
CA GLN A 366 -34.10 30.39 -15.29
C GLN A 366 -34.56 29.03 -14.76
N SER A 367 -33.86 27.95 -15.07
CA SER A 367 -34.19 26.61 -14.63
C SER A 367 -34.21 26.50 -13.09
N MET A 368 -33.24 27.11 -12.40
CA MET A 368 -33.18 27.12 -10.95
C MET A 368 -34.40 27.75 -10.28
N LYS A 369 -34.94 28.83 -10.87
CA LYS A 369 -36.14 29.48 -10.33
C LYS A 369 -37.33 28.54 -10.31
N ASP A 370 -37.43 27.65 -11.30
CA ASP A 370 -38.52 26.66 -11.41
C ASP A 370 -38.43 25.59 -10.28
N TYR A 371 -37.25 25.40 -9.70
CA TYR A 371 -37.01 24.52 -8.55
C TYR A 371 -36.96 25.26 -7.21
N GLY A 372 -37.21 26.59 -7.18
CA GLY A 372 -37.21 27.35 -5.95
C GLY A 372 -35.84 27.84 -5.49
N PHE A 373 -34.80 27.65 -6.30
CA PHE A 373 -33.44 28.16 -6.03
C PHE A 373 -33.19 29.49 -6.71
N SER A 374 -32.14 30.19 -6.28
CA SER A 374 -31.73 31.45 -6.94
C SER A 374 -30.24 31.45 -7.20
N MET A 375 -29.86 31.82 -8.40
CA MET A 375 -28.48 32.11 -8.78
C MET A 375 -28.32 33.60 -9.08
N ASN A 376 -27.44 34.26 -8.31
CA ASN A 376 -27.18 35.68 -8.41
C ASN A 376 -25.77 35.89 -9.00
N LYS A 377 -25.67 36.76 -9.98
CA LYS A 377 -24.36 37.25 -10.46
C LYS A 377 -23.81 38.22 -9.43
N LEU A 378 -22.56 38.01 -9.01
CA LEU A 378 -21.85 38.85 -8.04
C LEU A 378 -21.01 39.92 -8.75
N SER A 379 -19.99 39.48 -9.50
CA SER A 379 -19.09 40.35 -10.28
C SER A 379 -18.46 39.54 -11.41
N GLY A 380 -18.16 40.14 -12.54
CA GLY A 380 -17.56 39.42 -13.68
C GLY A 380 -18.34 38.16 -14.01
N ASP A 381 -17.67 37.02 -13.96
CA ASP A 381 -18.26 35.68 -14.10
C ASP A 381 -18.29 34.89 -12.78
N ASP A 382 -18.50 35.60 -11.67
CA ASP A 382 -18.67 35.03 -10.33
C ASP A 382 -20.19 34.98 -9.99
N TYR A 383 -20.63 33.85 -9.45
CA TYR A 383 -22.04 33.55 -9.16
C TYR A 383 -22.20 32.95 -7.76
N GLN A 384 -23.36 33.24 -7.15
CA GLN A 384 -23.80 32.62 -5.91
C GLN A 384 -25.13 31.90 -6.13
N ILE A 385 -25.18 30.65 -5.79
CA ILE A 385 -26.41 29.83 -5.71
C ILE A 385 -26.84 29.77 -4.25
N LYS A 386 -28.06 30.24 -3.97
CA LYS A 386 -28.69 30.06 -2.65
C LYS A 386 -29.46 28.74 -2.61
N LEU A 387 -29.05 27.90 -1.69
CA LEU A 387 -29.66 26.59 -1.43
C LEU A 387 -30.59 26.65 -0.23
N ASP A 388 -31.40 25.59 -0.03
CA ASP A 388 -32.24 25.46 1.16
C ASP A 388 -31.42 25.46 2.45
N GLY A 389 -32.06 25.98 3.54
CA GLY A 389 -31.41 26.05 4.85
C GLY A 389 -30.34 27.15 4.99
N GLY A 390 -30.36 28.15 4.12
CA GLY A 390 -29.45 29.31 4.19
C GLY A 390 -28.04 29.02 3.67
N LYS A 391 -27.82 27.87 3.05
CA LYS A 391 -26.54 27.48 2.44
C LYS A 391 -26.33 28.18 1.11
N SER A 392 -25.06 28.34 0.74
CA SER A 392 -24.69 28.92 -0.54
C SER A 392 -23.60 28.07 -1.21
N LEU A 393 -23.65 28.05 -2.53
CA LEU A 393 -22.57 27.57 -3.37
C LEU A 393 -22.08 28.74 -4.22
N PHE A 394 -20.80 28.96 -4.24
CA PHE A 394 -20.15 29.99 -5.04
C PHE A 394 -19.39 29.33 -6.17
N TRP A 395 -19.46 29.85 -7.35
CA TRP A 395 -18.70 29.37 -8.48
C TRP A 395 -18.40 30.52 -9.45
N GLY A 396 -17.39 30.37 -10.25
CA GLY A 396 -17.03 31.31 -11.27
C GLY A 396 -15.77 30.97 -12.03
N VAL A 397 -15.42 31.80 -12.98
CA VAL A 397 -14.21 31.67 -13.80
C VAL A 397 -13.42 33.00 -13.80
N SER A 398 -12.11 32.88 -13.58
CA SER A 398 -11.17 33.98 -13.66
C SER A 398 -9.88 33.51 -14.30
N ASP A 399 -9.46 34.13 -15.41
CA ASP A 399 -8.21 33.78 -16.12
C ASP A 399 -8.04 32.29 -16.46
N SER A 400 -9.13 31.67 -16.91
CA SER A 400 -9.21 30.20 -17.20
C SER A 400 -9.11 29.31 -15.96
N ASP A 401 -9.30 29.85 -14.76
CA ASP A 401 -9.42 29.06 -13.53
C ASP A 401 -10.88 29.08 -13.08
N LEU A 402 -11.50 27.87 -13.14
CA LEU A 402 -12.82 27.60 -12.58
C LEU A 402 -12.68 27.39 -11.09
N TYR A 403 -13.59 27.98 -10.30
CA TYR A 403 -13.73 27.63 -8.90
C TYR A 403 -15.17 27.23 -8.55
N ILE A 404 -15.31 26.32 -7.60
CA ILE A 404 -16.57 25.96 -6.95
C ILE A 404 -16.29 25.89 -5.45
N SER A 405 -17.04 26.66 -4.62
CA SER A 405 -16.77 26.72 -3.18
C SER A 405 -18.05 26.91 -2.37
N THR A 406 -18.06 26.42 -1.15
CA THR A 406 -19.16 26.63 -0.20
C THR A 406 -19.00 27.89 0.66
N GLU A 407 -17.82 28.54 0.65
CA GLU A 407 -17.51 29.69 1.53
C GLU A 407 -17.28 31.01 0.79
N GLY A 408 -17.30 31.00 -0.53
CA GLY A 408 -16.99 32.17 -1.36
C GLY A 408 -15.84 31.90 -2.33
N LYS A 409 -15.36 32.94 -3.02
CA LYS A 409 -14.23 32.79 -3.94
C LYS A 409 -12.96 32.48 -3.15
N PRO A 410 -12.33 31.31 -3.35
CA PRO A 410 -11.10 30.97 -2.65
C PRO A 410 -9.93 31.85 -3.13
N ASP A 411 -8.95 32.07 -2.24
CA ASP A 411 -7.67 32.66 -2.64
C ASP A 411 -6.70 31.51 -2.99
N TRP A 412 -6.21 31.49 -4.22
CA TRP A 412 -5.23 30.51 -4.70
C TRP A 412 -3.85 31.10 -4.99
N SER A 413 -3.61 32.35 -4.62
CA SER A 413 -2.36 33.06 -4.89
C SER A 413 -1.56 33.43 -3.65
N GLY A 414 -2.18 33.51 -2.47
CA GLY A 414 -1.63 34.04 -1.23
C GLY A 414 -1.32 33.07 -0.13
N GLY A 415 -1.73 31.80 -0.24
CA GLY A 415 -1.52 30.79 0.79
C GLY A 415 -0.10 30.19 0.79
N ASN A 416 0.30 29.67 1.96
CA ASN A 416 1.48 28.84 2.11
C ASN A 416 1.03 27.39 2.29
N ILE A 417 1.06 26.60 1.22
CA ILE A 417 1.02 25.15 1.35
C ILE A 417 2.38 24.71 1.93
N SER A 418 2.36 23.75 2.84
CA SER A 418 3.58 23.23 3.48
C SER A 418 4.64 22.84 2.44
N LEU A 419 5.92 22.80 2.86
CA LEU A 419 7.06 22.42 2.01
C LEU A 419 6.84 21.12 1.22
N ASP A 420 5.99 20.20 1.72
CA ASP A 420 5.66 18.94 1.06
C ASP A 420 4.91 19.13 -0.28
N ALA A 421 4.23 20.23 -0.47
CA ALA A 421 3.54 20.52 -1.73
C ALA A 421 4.51 20.79 -2.91
N ALA A 422 5.78 21.08 -2.65
CA ALA A 422 6.78 21.17 -3.71
C ALA A 422 6.94 19.83 -4.45
N ASP A 423 6.81 18.71 -3.74
CA ASP A 423 6.88 17.36 -4.30
C ASP A 423 5.69 17.04 -5.22
N ALA A 424 4.59 17.79 -5.12
CA ALA A 424 3.40 17.58 -5.92
C ALA A 424 3.67 17.70 -7.42
N ARG A 425 4.62 18.55 -7.84
CA ARG A 425 4.97 18.74 -9.26
C ARG A 425 5.58 17.50 -9.93
N GLU A 426 6.05 16.54 -9.15
CA GLU A 426 6.54 15.26 -9.68
C GLU A 426 5.42 14.21 -9.83
N CYS A 427 4.19 14.56 -9.47
CA CYS A 427 3.06 13.67 -9.38
C CYS A 427 2.00 13.99 -10.43
N VAL A 428 1.18 13.00 -10.75
CA VAL A 428 -0.09 13.17 -11.47
C VAL A 428 -1.27 13.31 -10.50
N VAL A 429 -1.14 12.75 -9.29
CA VAL A 429 -2.05 12.96 -8.15
C VAL A 429 -1.23 13.15 -6.89
N PHE A 430 -1.60 14.14 -6.09
CA PHE A 430 -1.00 14.41 -4.79
C PHE A 430 -2.10 14.70 -3.77
N VAL A 431 -2.04 14.04 -2.60
CA VAL A 431 -2.98 14.28 -1.49
C VAL A 431 -2.20 14.51 -0.22
N LEU A 432 -2.57 15.55 0.51
CA LEU A 432 -2.04 15.89 1.83
C LEU A 432 -3.20 15.88 2.84
N VAL A 433 -3.04 15.12 3.90
CA VAL A 433 -3.97 15.09 5.03
C VAL A 433 -3.22 15.55 6.28
N ASP A 434 -3.61 16.70 6.85
CA ASP A 434 -3.24 17.10 8.20
C ASP A 434 -4.04 16.22 9.17
N TRP A 435 -3.40 15.17 9.66
CA TRP A 435 -4.07 14.12 10.41
C TRP A 435 -4.65 14.61 11.73
N GLN A 436 -3.94 15.50 12.42
CA GLN A 436 -4.41 16.04 13.72
C GLN A 436 -5.67 16.88 13.55
N LYS A 437 -5.74 17.73 12.52
CA LYS A 437 -6.95 18.47 12.20
C LYS A 437 -8.07 17.53 11.75
N PHE A 438 -7.75 16.55 10.90
CA PHE A 438 -8.73 15.60 10.38
C PHE A 438 -9.39 14.78 11.51
N VAL A 439 -8.59 14.23 12.41
CA VAL A 439 -9.10 13.47 13.56
C VAL A 439 -9.87 14.36 14.55
N GLY A 440 -9.46 15.60 14.72
CA GLY A 440 -10.15 16.59 15.56
C GLY A 440 -11.60 16.88 15.14
N THR A 441 -11.99 16.49 13.92
CA THR A 441 -13.38 16.60 13.44
C THR A 441 -14.28 15.46 13.90
N PHE A 442 -13.73 14.37 14.43
CA PHE A 442 -14.49 13.22 14.91
C PHE A 442 -14.74 13.31 16.43
N THR A 443 -15.86 12.73 16.86
CA THR A 443 -16.27 12.73 18.27
C THR A 443 -15.66 11.60 19.10
N TYR A 444 -14.90 10.68 18.48
CA TYR A 444 -14.25 9.57 19.19
C TYR A 444 -12.75 9.82 19.41
N THR A 445 -12.20 9.27 20.50
CA THR A 445 -10.77 9.31 20.76
C THR A 445 -10.10 8.18 19.97
N PRO A 446 -9.16 8.49 19.07
CA PRO A 446 -8.45 7.47 18.31
C PRO A 446 -7.52 6.65 19.22
N PRO A 447 -7.17 5.42 18.87
CA PRO A 447 -6.09 4.68 19.51
C PRO A 447 -4.79 5.49 19.57
N LEU A 448 -3.96 5.24 20.58
CA LEU A 448 -2.73 6.03 20.83
C LEU A 448 -1.80 6.13 19.61
N TRP A 449 -1.66 5.05 18.85
CA TRP A 449 -0.81 5.03 17.66
C TRP A 449 -1.35 5.93 16.53
N LEU A 450 -2.68 6.02 16.38
CA LEU A 450 -3.31 6.96 15.43
C LEU A 450 -3.15 8.42 15.90
N ALA A 451 -3.12 8.66 17.21
CA ALA A 451 -2.90 9.98 17.77
C ALA A 451 -1.45 10.48 17.56
N SER A 452 -0.50 9.59 17.32
CA SER A 452 0.89 9.97 17.03
C SER A 452 1.14 10.42 15.59
N ILE A 453 0.19 10.21 14.67
CA ILE A 453 0.30 10.62 13.27
C ILE A 453 0.17 12.15 13.18
N ASP A 454 1.09 12.79 12.47
CA ASP A 454 1.08 14.23 12.14
C ASP A 454 0.34 14.46 10.82
N LYS A 455 0.75 13.75 9.77
CA LYS A 455 0.16 13.87 8.43
C LYS A 455 0.25 12.59 7.62
N VAL A 456 -0.59 12.49 6.60
CA VAL A 456 -0.52 11.46 5.57
C VAL A 456 -0.34 12.14 4.20
N VAL A 457 0.64 11.67 3.43
CA VAL A 457 0.93 12.16 2.08
C VAL A 457 0.77 11.01 1.09
N VAL A 458 -0.02 11.23 0.05
CA VAL A 458 -0.19 10.29 -1.06
C VAL A 458 0.38 10.90 -2.33
N LYS A 459 1.29 10.21 -2.98
CA LYS A 459 1.98 10.63 -4.20
C LYS A 459 1.77 9.58 -5.28
N MET A 460 1.14 9.94 -6.38
CA MET A 460 0.98 9.07 -7.54
C MET A 460 1.78 9.68 -8.69
N LYS A 461 2.87 9.01 -9.10
CA LYS A 461 3.75 9.51 -10.16
C LYS A 461 3.28 9.11 -11.55
N SER A 462 2.53 8.02 -11.64
CA SER A 462 1.94 7.48 -12.87
C SER A 462 0.69 6.67 -12.53
N ALA A 463 -0.01 6.10 -13.51
CA ALA A 463 -1.13 5.20 -13.26
C ALA A 463 -0.71 3.92 -12.50
N THR A 464 0.58 3.62 -12.46
CA THR A 464 1.11 2.38 -11.86
C THR A 464 1.94 2.59 -10.60
N GLU A 465 2.36 3.82 -10.28
CA GLU A 465 3.26 4.08 -9.15
C GLU A 465 2.61 4.97 -8.10
N LEU A 466 2.41 4.42 -6.92
CA LEU A 466 1.80 5.07 -5.77
C LEU A 466 2.74 4.99 -4.56
N THR A 467 2.97 6.12 -3.89
CA THR A 467 3.66 6.18 -2.60
C THR A 467 2.71 6.77 -1.56
N VAL A 468 2.62 6.14 -0.41
CA VAL A 468 1.91 6.66 0.77
C VAL A 468 2.93 6.83 1.90
N GLU A 469 3.00 8.04 2.45
CA GLU A 469 3.84 8.36 3.59
C GLU A 469 2.96 8.72 4.78
N VAL A 470 3.09 7.98 5.87
CA VAL A 470 2.46 8.30 7.16
C VAL A 470 3.54 8.89 8.05
N VAL A 471 3.46 10.18 8.34
CA VAL A 471 4.46 10.91 9.12
C VAL A 471 3.97 11.06 10.54
N THR A 472 4.82 10.74 11.52
CA THR A 472 4.51 10.87 12.95
C THR A 472 5.00 12.20 13.50
N ALA A 473 4.44 12.62 14.64
CA ALA A 473 4.82 13.85 15.34
C ALA A 473 6.27 13.79 15.85
N ASP A 474 6.69 12.64 16.38
CA ASP A 474 8.11 12.40 16.72
C ASP A 474 8.86 11.92 15.48
N LYS A 475 9.81 12.72 15.01
CA LYS A 475 10.60 12.47 13.80
C LYS A 475 11.95 11.81 14.09
N ASN A 476 12.27 11.57 15.35
CA ASN A 476 13.58 11.06 15.78
C ASN A 476 13.51 9.60 16.29
N GLU A 477 12.32 9.07 16.49
CA GLU A 477 12.10 7.71 16.95
C GLU A 477 11.52 6.85 15.81
N ASN A 478 11.98 5.61 15.68
CA ASN A 478 11.42 4.70 14.69
C ASN A 478 9.97 4.37 15.01
N VAL A 479 9.13 4.38 13.98
CA VAL A 479 7.67 4.21 14.15
C VAL A 479 7.33 2.85 14.74
N LEU A 480 8.06 1.78 14.40
CA LEU A 480 7.84 0.45 14.99
C LEU A 480 7.99 0.47 16.49
N LYS A 481 8.96 1.21 17.00
CA LYS A 481 9.17 1.35 18.45
C LYS A 481 7.99 2.02 19.15
N THR A 482 7.34 2.98 18.48
CA THR A 482 6.13 3.62 18.98
C THR A 482 4.91 2.68 18.96
N LEU A 483 4.82 1.79 17.94
CA LEU A 483 3.69 0.87 17.78
C LEU A 483 3.68 -0.28 18.80
N ILE A 484 4.84 -0.68 19.35
CA ILE A 484 4.98 -1.83 20.26
C ILE A 484 5.25 -1.45 21.72
N LYS A 485 5.28 -0.15 22.05
CA LYS A 485 5.31 0.37 23.43
C LYS A 485 3.99 0.09 24.13
#